data_05278fc856df4f1d7b793dd258fc044c
#
_entry.id   05278fc856df4f1d7b793dd258fc044c
#
_cell.length_a   1.000
_cell.length_b   1.000
_cell.length_c   1.000
_cell.angle_alpha   90.00
_cell.angle_beta   90.00
_cell.angle_gamma   90.00
#
_symmetry.space_group_name_H-M   'P 1'
#
loop_
_entity.id
_entity.type
_entity.pdbx_description
1 polymer ?
#
loop_
_entity_poly.entity_id
_entity_poly.type
_entity_poly.pdbx_seq_one_letter_code
_entity_poly.pdbx_strand_id
1 'polypeptide(L)'
;MRRDARLPQEPPPMTATRPRVFSGIQPSGNLHLGNYLGAIKRFVPMQEENDCIYCVVDLHAITVWQDPKELSQRIREVTAAYIAAGIDPVRHIVFNQSQVAGHAELAWIFNCVARMGWLSRMTQFKEKAGKDRENASVGLFAYPSLMAADILLYKAHAVPVGDDQKQHLELTRDIAQKFNNDFAESIAARGFAAEFFPLPEPLISGPATRVMSLRDGTKKMSKSDASDYSRIDLTDNAETITLKLRKAKTDPDPLPLEEKGLKDRPEADNLVGIYAALADTTKEAVLAEFGGAQFSSFKPKLADLAVAKLSPIADEMRRLLADPAEIDRMLAIGSERAEAIASETIREVKDIVGLIRRN
;
A
#
# COMPACT_ATOMS: atom_id res chain seq x y z
N MET A 1 -10.52 27.89 13.55
CA MET A 1 -11.38 28.04 12.36
C MET A 1 -11.85 26.65 11.96
N ARG A 2 -13.11 26.31 12.22
CA ARG A 2 -13.71 25.03 11.81
C ARG A 2 -13.89 25.08 10.28
N ARG A 3 -13.17 24.27 9.53
CA ARG A 3 -13.54 24.00 8.14
C ARG A 3 -14.75 23.08 8.17
N ASP A 4 -15.93 23.62 7.87
CA ASP A 4 -17.12 22.84 7.53
C ASP A 4 -16.75 21.96 6.33
N ALA A 5 -16.54 20.68 6.59
CA ALA A 5 -16.36 19.68 5.55
C ALA A 5 -17.73 19.38 4.90
N ARG A 6 -18.24 20.32 4.09
CA ARG A 6 -19.29 20.01 3.12
C ARG A 6 -18.62 19.19 2.03
N LEU A 7 -19.02 17.92 1.92
CA LEU A 7 -18.71 17.13 0.74
C LEU A 7 -19.18 17.92 -0.49
N PRO A 8 -18.34 18.20 -1.49
CA PRO A 8 -18.76 18.85 -2.72
C PRO A 8 -19.83 18.02 -3.41
N GLN A 9 -20.79 18.68 -4.03
CA GLN A 9 -21.99 18.06 -4.62
C GLN A 9 -21.71 17.13 -5.79
N GLU A 10 -20.54 17.19 -6.43
CA GLU A 10 -20.03 16.21 -7.39
C GLU A 10 -18.49 16.25 -7.37
N PRO A 11 -17.81 15.09 -7.19
CA PRO A 11 -16.37 15.05 -7.36
C PRO A 11 -16.01 15.31 -8.82
N PRO A 12 -14.90 16.01 -9.09
CA PRO A 12 -14.46 16.22 -10.47
C PRO A 12 -14.22 14.86 -11.15
N PRO A 13 -14.61 14.70 -12.43
CA PRO A 13 -14.32 13.48 -13.18
C PRO A 13 -12.81 13.31 -13.27
N MET A 14 -12.36 12.04 -13.21
CA MET A 14 -10.96 11.71 -13.50
C MET A 14 -10.64 12.17 -14.91
N THR A 15 -9.60 12.99 -15.07
CA THR A 15 -9.30 13.60 -16.36
C THR A 15 -8.51 12.63 -17.24
N ALA A 16 -8.85 12.53 -18.53
CA ALA A 16 -8.12 11.72 -19.50
C ALA A 16 -6.66 12.16 -19.75
N THR A 17 -6.22 13.24 -19.11
CA THR A 17 -4.91 13.86 -19.30
C THR A 17 -3.86 13.49 -18.25
N ARG A 18 -4.28 12.93 -17.09
CA ARG A 18 -3.36 12.53 -16.01
C ARG A 18 -3.11 11.03 -16.03
N PRO A 19 -1.87 10.58 -15.79
CA PRO A 19 -1.59 9.16 -15.63
C PRO A 19 -2.40 8.56 -14.47
N ARG A 20 -3.03 7.41 -14.69
CA ARG A 20 -3.75 6.70 -13.63
C ARG A 20 -2.79 5.83 -12.84
N VAL A 21 -2.82 5.97 -11.51
CA VAL A 21 -1.99 5.22 -10.57
C VAL A 21 -2.89 4.38 -9.67
N PHE A 22 -2.60 3.09 -9.58
CA PHE A 22 -3.29 2.18 -8.66
C PHE A 22 -2.38 1.79 -7.50
N SER A 23 -2.90 1.87 -6.28
CA SER A 23 -2.20 1.45 -5.05
C SER A 23 -3.12 0.64 -4.15
N GLY A 24 -2.59 -0.41 -3.54
CA GLY A 24 -3.35 -1.25 -2.61
C GLY A 24 -2.62 -1.53 -1.31
N ILE A 25 -3.34 -1.50 -0.18
CA ILE A 25 -2.86 -1.97 1.12
C ILE A 25 -3.80 -3.04 1.67
N GLN A 26 -3.24 -4.15 2.15
CA GLN A 26 -4.01 -5.21 2.79
C GLN A 26 -4.45 -4.79 4.20
N PRO A 27 -5.72 -5.00 4.58
CA PRO A 27 -6.22 -4.76 5.93
C PRO A 27 -5.79 -5.88 6.88
N SER A 28 -4.50 -5.97 7.11
CA SER A 28 -3.89 -7.09 7.84
C SER A 28 -3.53 -6.77 9.30
N GLY A 29 -4.21 -5.79 9.95
CA GLY A 29 -4.04 -5.37 11.35
C GLY A 29 -3.38 -4.02 11.49
N ASN A 30 -3.09 -3.59 12.73
CA ASN A 30 -2.60 -2.27 13.06
C ASN A 30 -1.47 -1.81 12.15
N LEU A 31 -1.67 -0.66 11.51
CA LEU A 31 -0.63 -0.02 10.73
C LEU A 31 0.40 0.62 11.65
N HIS A 32 1.66 0.43 11.33
CA HIS A 32 2.78 0.95 12.09
C HIS A 32 3.65 1.89 11.25
N LEU A 33 4.60 2.55 11.88
CA LEU A 33 5.54 3.49 11.27
C LEU A 33 6.17 2.95 9.97
N GLY A 34 6.48 1.65 9.93
CA GLY A 34 7.02 1.01 8.72
C GLY A 34 6.06 1.00 7.54
N ASN A 35 4.75 0.87 7.77
CA ASN A 35 3.73 0.99 6.72
C ASN A 35 3.59 2.44 6.26
N TYR A 36 3.62 3.39 7.20
CA TYR A 36 3.52 4.80 6.89
C TYR A 36 4.72 5.28 6.06
N LEU A 37 5.94 5.11 6.55
CA LEU A 37 7.15 5.58 5.85
C LEU A 37 7.48 4.75 4.59
N GLY A 38 7.12 3.47 4.59
CA GLY A 38 7.39 2.57 3.46
C GLY A 38 6.42 2.72 2.29
N ALA A 39 5.17 3.17 2.53
CA ALA A 39 4.12 3.25 1.52
C ALA A 39 3.27 4.53 1.63
N ILE A 40 2.48 4.69 2.70
CA ILE A 40 1.40 5.69 2.77
C ILE A 40 1.93 7.12 2.57
N LYS A 41 3.03 7.47 3.22
CA LYS A 41 3.65 8.81 3.10
C LYS A 41 3.98 9.17 1.65
N ARG A 42 4.30 8.18 0.81
CA ARG A 42 4.62 8.38 -0.61
C ARG A 42 3.39 8.56 -1.49
N PHE A 43 2.25 8.05 -1.07
CA PHE A 43 1.00 8.18 -1.81
C PHE A 43 0.49 9.63 -1.83
N VAL A 44 0.79 10.40 -0.79
CA VAL A 44 0.30 11.78 -0.66
C VAL A 44 0.81 12.69 -1.78
N PRO A 45 2.11 12.81 -2.07
CA PRO A 45 2.59 13.68 -3.14
C PRO A 45 2.19 13.21 -4.56
N MET A 46 1.89 11.91 -4.75
CA MET A 46 1.46 11.39 -6.05
C MET A 46 0.12 11.98 -6.51
N GLN A 47 -0.72 12.44 -5.57
CA GLN A 47 -2.03 13.02 -5.85
C GLN A 47 -1.97 14.30 -6.66
N GLU A 48 -0.84 15.02 -6.64
CA GLU A 48 -0.74 16.31 -7.33
C GLU A 48 -0.64 16.14 -8.85
N GLU A 49 -0.01 15.06 -9.33
CA GLU A 49 0.29 14.84 -10.75
C GLU A 49 -0.51 13.71 -11.38
N ASN A 50 -1.16 12.86 -10.57
CA ASN A 50 -1.79 11.64 -11.04
C ASN A 50 -3.26 11.55 -10.62
N ASP A 51 -4.04 10.78 -11.39
CA ASP A 51 -5.36 10.29 -10.99
C ASP A 51 -5.18 8.99 -10.18
N CYS A 52 -5.25 9.11 -8.84
CA CYS A 52 -4.92 8.03 -7.95
C CYS A 52 -6.15 7.21 -7.54
N ILE A 53 -5.97 5.90 -7.53
CA ILE A 53 -6.94 4.91 -7.02
C ILE A 53 -6.29 4.16 -5.87
N TYR A 54 -6.81 4.34 -4.67
CA TYR A 54 -6.33 3.71 -3.44
C TYR A 54 -7.32 2.64 -2.98
N CYS A 55 -6.87 1.40 -3.01
CA CYS A 55 -7.72 0.25 -2.71
C CYS A 55 -7.30 -0.40 -1.39
N VAL A 56 -8.25 -0.63 -0.50
CA VAL A 56 -8.07 -1.54 0.63
C VAL A 56 -8.35 -2.96 0.12
N VAL A 57 -7.28 -3.75 -0.08
CA VAL A 57 -7.36 -5.03 -0.81
C VAL A 57 -7.75 -6.18 0.13
N ASP A 58 -9.02 -6.21 0.51
CA ASP A 58 -9.60 -7.16 1.46
C ASP A 58 -9.77 -8.58 0.87
N LEU A 59 -9.96 -8.74 -0.44
CA LEU A 59 -9.92 -10.06 -1.09
C LEU A 59 -8.52 -10.68 -1.03
N HIS A 60 -7.45 -9.88 -1.09
CA HIS A 60 -6.10 -10.40 -0.85
C HIS A 60 -5.89 -10.81 0.62
N ALA A 61 -6.52 -10.11 1.55
CA ALA A 61 -6.39 -10.46 2.97
C ALA A 61 -6.93 -11.86 3.27
N ILE A 62 -8.06 -12.25 2.68
CA ILE A 62 -8.69 -13.55 2.90
C ILE A 62 -8.00 -14.73 2.22
N THR A 63 -6.91 -14.52 1.47
CA THR A 63 -6.08 -15.61 0.95
C THR A 63 -5.42 -16.43 2.07
N VAL A 64 -5.30 -15.83 3.24
CA VAL A 64 -4.99 -16.47 4.51
C VAL A 64 -6.16 -16.23 5.47
N TRP A 65 -6.35 -17.12 6.43
CA TRP A 65 -7.47 -17.01 7.37
C TRP A 65 -7.49 -15.66 8.10
N GLN A 66 -8.63 -15.01 8.14
CA GLN A 66 -8.90 -13.77 8.87
C GLN A 66 -10.07 -13.98 9.84
N ASP A 67 -10.00 -13.39 11.03
CA ASP A 67 -11.17 -13.36 11.91
C ASP A 67 -12.24 -12.43 11.30
N PRO A 68 -13.43 -12.96 10.96
CA PRO A 68 -14.49 -12.15 10.35
C PRO A 68 -14.94 -10.96 11.21
N LYS A 69 -14.79 -11.06 12.54
CA LYS A 69 -15.15 -9.98 13.46
C LYS A 69 -14.18 -8.80 13.37
N GLU A 70 -12.93 -9.07 13.01
CA GLU A 70 -11.87 -8.06 12.95
C GLU A 70 -11.67 -7.50 11.55
N LEU A 71 -11.99 -8.26 10.49
CA LEU A 71 -11.68 -7.86 9.12
C LEU A 71 -12.32 -6.51 8.75
N SER A 72 -13.61 -6.31 9.06
CA SER A 72 -14.30 -5.04 8.79
C SER A 72 -13.68 -3.87 9.55
N GLN A 73 -13.26 -4.09 10.79
CA GLN A 73 -12.57 -3.07 11.58
C GLN A 73 -11.21 -2.72 10.97
N ARG A 74 -10.46 -3.72 10.53
CA ARG A 74 -9.15 -3.52 9.89
C ARG A 74 -9.25 -2.78 8.56
N ILE A 75 -10.32 -2.99 7.78
CA ILE A 75 -10.61 -2.21 6.56
C ILE A 75 -10.78 -0.73 6.92
N ARG A 76 -11.56 -0.42 7.95
CA ARG A 76 -11.77 0.95 8.42
C ARG A 76 -10.48 1.58 8.94
N GLU A 77 -9.65 0.83 9.65
CA GLU A 77 -8.34 1.29 10.15
C GLU A 77 -7.40 1.70 9.01
N VAL A 78 -7.30 0.89 7.94
CA VAL A 78 -6.50 1.24 6.78
C VAL A 78 -7.06 2.48 6.08
N THR A 79 -8.38 2.56 5.93
CA THR A 79 -9.03 3.74 5.32
C THR A 79 -8.79 4.98 6.15
N ALA A 80 -8.96 4.91 7.48
CA ALA A 80 -8.68 6.02 8.39
C ALA A 80 -7.21 6.46 8.29
N ALA A 81 -6.26 5.53 8.16
CA ALA A 81 -4.86 5.86 8.00
C ALA A 81 -4.56 6.55 6.66
N TYR A 82 -5.21 6.15 5.57
CA TYR A 82 -5.10 6.85 4.29
C TYR A 82 -5.54 8.32 4.41
N ILE A 83 -6.73 8.54 4.95
CA ILE A 83 -7.30 9.89 5.10
C ILE A 83 -6.46 10.74 6.08
N ALA A 84 -6.10 10.17 7.23
CA ALA A 84 -5.30 10.85 8.25
C ALA A 84 -3.90 11.22 7.77
N ALA A 85 -3.32 10.42 6.86
CA ALA A 85 -2.03 10.72 6.24
C ALA A 85 -2.11 11.81 5.16
N GLY A 86 -3.31 12.21 4.71
CA GLY A 86 -3.51 13.28 3.73
C GLY A 86 -3.97 12.81 2.36
N ILE A 87 -4.45 11.57 2.22
CA ILE A 87 -5.13 11.16 0.98
C ILE A 87 -6.51 11.80 0.94
N ASP A 88 -6.80 12.49 -0.17
CA ASP A 88 -8.06 13.20 -0.39
C ASP A 88 -9.08 12.29 -1.11
N PRO A 89 -10.10 11.76 -0.40
CA PRO A 89 -11.10 10.87 -0.99
C PRO A 89 -12.10 11.58 -1.90
N VAL A 90 -12.13 12.91 -1.90
CA VAL A 90 -12.98 13.71 -2.79
C VAL A 90 -12.34 13.81 -4.18
N ARG A 91 -11.05 14.13 -4.22
CA ARG A 91 -10.31 14.26 -5.48
C ARG A 91 -9.97 12.90 -6.08
N HIS A 92 -9.64 11.92 -5.25
CA HIS A 92 -9.16 10.60 -5.64
C HIS A 92 -10.14 9.50 -5.22
N ILE A 93 -9.96 8.30 -5.73
CA ILE A 93 -10.82 7.15 -5.41
C ILE A 93 -10.19 6.39 -4.24
N VAL A 94 -10.95 6.24 -3.14
CA VAL A 94 -10.58 5.42 -1.97
C VAL A 94 -11.72 4.44 -1.71
N PHE A 95 -11.46 3.13 -1.82
CA PHE A 95 -12.50 2.10 -1.69
C PHE A 95 -11.92 0.79 -1.18
N ASN A 96 -12.76 -0.17 -0.81
CA ASN A 96 -12.33 -1.54 -0.53
C ASN A 96 -12.72 -2.49 -1.67
N GLN A 97 -11.79 -3.37 -2.00
CA GLN A 97 -11.79 -4.22 -3.18
C GLN A 97 -13.05 -5.06 -3.35
N SER A 98 -13.55 -5.65 -2.26
CA SER A 98 -14.71 -6.54 -2.29
C SER A 98 -16.03 -5.85 -2.67
N GLN A 99 -16.11 -4.53 -2.63
CA GLN A 99 -17.29 -3.77 -3.07
C GLN A 99 -17.38 -3.61 -4.60
N VAL A 100 -16.32 -3.95 -5.34
CA VAL A 100 -16.29 -3.89 -6.80
C VAL A 100 -16.08 -5.29 -7.36
N ALA A 101 -17.16 -5.93 -7.81
CA ALA A 101 -17.15 -7.33 -8.25
C ALA A 101 -16.21 -7.61 -9.43
N GLY A 102 -15.94 -6.60 -10.24
CA GLY A 102 -15.05 -6.67 -11.41
C GLY A 102 -13.66 -7.18 -11.10
N HIS A 103 -13.13 -6.97 -9.89
CA HIS A 103 -11.84 -7.51 -9.46
C HIS A 103 -11.79 -9.04 -9.50
N ALA A 104 -12.76 -9.68 -8.87
CA ALA A 104 -12.85 -11.14 -8.84
C ALA A 104 -13.20 -11.72 -10.22
N GLU A 105 -14.05 -11.05 -10.98
CA GLU A 105 -14.44 -11.47 -12.32
C GLU A 105 -13.26 -11.41 -13.30
N LEU A 106 -12.53 -10.31 -13.33
CA LEU A 106 -11.34 -10.19 -14.18
C LEU A 106 -10.21 -11.13 -13.74
N ALA A 107 -10.05 -11.34 -12.42
CA ALA A 107 -9.10 -12.30 -11.90
C ALA A 107 -9.39 -13.72 -12.40
N TRP A 108 -10.66 -14.13 -12.49
CA TRP A 108 -11.02 -15.40 -13.08
C TRP A 108 -10.61 -15.50 -14.55
N ILE A 109 -10.90 -14.48 -15.35
CA ILE A 109 -10.50 -14.41 -16.76
C ILE A 109 -8.97 -14.49 -16.88
N PHE A 110 -8.23 -13.77 -16.03
CA PHE A 110 -6.77 -13.79 -16.03
C PHE A 110 -6.18 -15.13 -15.56
N ASN A 111 -6.86 -15.87 -14.68
CA ASN A 111 -6.48 -17.24 -14.37
C ASN A 111 -6.55 -18.16 -15.59
N CYS A 112 -7.43 -17.85 -16.56
CA CYS A 112 -7.53 -18.58 -17.82
C CYS A 112 -6.49 -18.12 -18.88
N VAL A 113 -5.91 -16.93 -18.71
CA VAL A 113 -4.86 -16.36 -19.57
C VAL A 113 -3.47 -16.70 -19.04
N ALA A 114 -3.23 -16.56 -17.74
CA ALA A 114 -1.96 -16.80 -17.08
C ALA A 114 -1.52 -18.28 -17.19
N ARG A 115 -0.21 -18.51 -17.14
CA ARG A 115 0.35 -19.87 -17.22
C ARG A 115 0.71 -20.37 -15.83
N MET A 116 0.41 -21.63 -15.54
CA MET A 116 0.80 -22.29 -14.29
C MET A 116 2.28 -22.10 -13.94
N GLY A 117 3.17 -22.21 -14.95
CA GLY A 117 4.61 -22.01 -14.76
C GLY A 117 5.00 -20.59 -14.33
N TRP A 118 4.20 -19.56 -14.64
CA TRP A 118 4.43 -18.19 -14.18
C TRP A 118 4.09 -18.07 -12.69
N LEU A 119 2.91 -18.53 -12.29
CA LEU A 119 2.44 -18.48 -10.90
C LEU A 119 3.34 -19.34 -9.99
N SER A 120 3.78 -20.53 -10.45
CA SER A 120 4.65 -21.41 -9.67
C SER A 120 6.04 -20.85 -9.39
N ARG A 121 6.50 -19.86 -10.16
CA ARG A 121 7.79 -19.17 -9.95
C ARG A 121 7.72 -18.03 -8.93
N MET A 122 6.51 -17.59 -8.54
CA MET A 122 6.34 -16.49 -7.60
C MET A 122 6.94 -16.81 -6.23
N THR A 123 7.84 -15.96 -5.77
CA THR A 123 8.60 -16.18 -4.52
C THR A 123 7.72 -16.08 -3.29
N GLN A 124 6.77 -15.14 -3.27
CA GLN A 124 5.89 -14.95 -2.11
C GLN A 124 4.96 -16.15 -1.85
N PHE A 125 4.54 -16.88 -2.88
CA PHE A 125 3.81 -18.14 -2.65
C PHE A 125 4.67 -19.13 -1.87
N LYS A 126 5.95 -19.27 -2.28
CA LYS A 126 6.89 -20.19 -1.62
C LYS A 126 7.15 -19.81 -0.16
N GLU A 127 7.25 -18.52 0.11
CA GLU A 127 7.48 -17.99 1.46
C GLU A 127 6.25 -18.14 2.37
N LYS A 128 5.05 -17.75 1.89
CA LYS A 128 3.81 -17.79 2.67
C LYS A 128 3.25 -19.20 2.87
N ALA A 129 3.36 -20.09 1.87
CA ALA A 129 2.95 -21.48 1.99
C ALA A 129 3.92 -22.30 2.85
N GLY A 130 5.18 -21.85 3.00
CA GLY A 130 6.18 -22.52 3.83
C GLY A 130 6.42 -23.98 3.45
N LYS A 131 6.52 -24.85 4.48
CA LYS A 131 6.70 -26.30 4.30
C LYS A 131 5.37 -27.03 4.04
N ASP A 132 4.25 -26.42 4.39
CA ASP A 132 2.91 -27.02 4.35
C ASP A 132 2.11 -26.53 3.14
N ARG A 133 2.65 -26.75 1.95
CA ARG A 133 2.05 -26.29 0.68
C ARG A 133 0.71 -26.96 0.36
N GLU A 134 0.49 -28.16 0.87
CA GLU A 134 -0.74 -28.92 0.60
C GLU A 134 -1.95 -28.29 1.31
N ASN A 135 -1.73 -27.62 2.43
CA ASN A 135 -2.76 -26.89 3.18
C ASN A 135 -2.91 -25.42 2.79
N ALA A 136 -2.09 -24.92 1.85
CA ALA A 136 -2.23 -23.56 1.34
C ALA A 136 -3.52 -23.42 0.51
N SER A 137 -4.23 -22.30 0.70
CA SER A 137 -5.45 -22.04 -0.09
C SER A 137 -5.11 -21.84 -1.58
N VAL A 138 -6.03 -22.22 -2.47
CA VAL A 138 -5.91 -21.91 -3.91
C VAL A 138 -5.80 -20.40 -4.13
N GLY A 139 -6.49 -19.60 -3.32
CA GLY A 139 -6.38 -18.14 -3.36
C GLY A 139 -4.96 -17.65 -3.13
N LEU A 140 -4.19 -18.30 -2.24
CA LEU A 140 -2.78 -17.95 -2.01
C LEU A 140 -1.89 -18.27 -3.22
N PHE A 141 -2.25 -19.22 -4.05
CA PHE A 141 -1.56 -19.52 -5.31
C PHE A 141 -1.97 -18.57 -6.43
N ALA A 142 -3.27 -18.26 -6.53
CA ALA A 142 -3.86 -17.51 -7.63
C ALA A 142 -3.87 -15.97 -7.41
N TYR A 143 -3.56 -15.46 -6.20
CA TYR A 143 -3.66 -14.03 -5.91
C TYR A 143 -2.82 -13.12 -6.84
N PRO A 144 -1.72 -13.56 -7.49
CA PRO A 144 -1.04 -12.69 -8.45
C PRO A 144 -1.89 -12.34 -9.66
N SER A 145 -2.82 -13.23 -10.08
CA SER A 145 -3.81 -12.91 -11.11
C SER A 145 -4.87 -11.91 -10.61
N LEU A 146 -5.22 -11.96 -9.33
CA LEU A 146 -6.09 -10.95 -8.69
C LEU A 146 -5.39 -9.60 -8.63
N MET A 147 -4.09 -9.56 -8.30
CA MET A 147 -3.32 -8.31 -8.33
C MET A 147 -3.23 -7.73 -9.75
N ALA A 148 -3.04 -8.56 -10.77
CA ALA A 148 -3.10 -8.12 -12.15
C ALA A 148 -4.48 -7.55 -12.50
N ALA A 149 -5.56 -8.20 -12.04
CA ALA A 149 -6.92 -7.70 -12.22
C ALA A 149 -7.13 -6.35 -11.53
N ASP A 150 -6.64 -6.17 -10.30
CA ASP A 150 -6.74 -4.90 -9.58
C ASP A 150 -6.18 -3.72 -10.37
N ILE A 151 -5.05 -3.92 -11.02
CA ILE A 151 -4.32 -2.89 -11.77
C ILE A 151 -4.98 -2.65 -13.14
N LEU A 152 -5.24 -3.74 -13.87
CA LEU A 152 -5.67 -3.67 -15.26
C LEU A 152 -7.17 -3.35 -15.41
N LEU A 153 -7.98 -3.63 -14.39
CA LEU A 153 -9.40 -3.26 -14.34
C LEU A 153 -9.61 -1.75 -14.51
N TYR A 154 -8.68 -0.97 -13.99
CA TYR A 154 -8.68 0.49 -14.10
C TYR A 154 -7.77 1.01 -15.22
N LYS A 155 -7.18 0.12 -16.03
CA LYS A 155 -6.19 0.48 -17.06
C LYS A 155 -5.11 1.42 -16.49
N ALA A 156 -4.59 1.09 -15.28
CA ALA A 156 -3.60 1.90 -14.59
C ALA A 156 -2.27 1.92 -15.36
N HIS A 157 -1.67 3.10 -15.47
CA HIS A 157 -0.40 3.32 -16.17
C HIS A 157 0.81 3.04 -15.28
N ALA A 158 0.65 3.25 -13.96
CA ALA A 158 1.73 3.05 -13.02
C ALA A 158 1.24 2.51 -11.66
N VAL A 159 2.13 1.81 -10.98
CA VAL A 159 1.90 1.23 -9.65
C VAL A 159 3.08 1.56 -8.75
N PRO A 160 2.89 2.23 -7.60
CA PRO A 160 3.94 2.43 -6.62
C PRO A 160 4.28 1.08 -5.97
N VAL A 161 5.45 0.57 -6.26
CA VAL A 161 5.90 -0.74 -5.77
C VAL A 161 7.21 -0.62 -5.00
N GLY A 162 7.34 -1.42 -3.95
CA GLY A 162 8.63 -1.73 -3.34
C GLY A 162 9.35 -2.84 -4.13
N ASP A 163 10.61 -3.08 -3.80
CA ASP A 163 11.42 -4.09 -4.49
C ASP A 163 10.83 -5.51 -4.42
N ASP A 164 10.13 -5.81 -3.33
CA ASP A 164 9.45 -7.09 -3.10
C ASP A 164 8.21 -7.32 -4.00
N GLN A 165 7.66 -6.27 -4.60
CA GLN A 165 6.49 -6.32 -5.48
C GLN A 165 6.83 -6.26 -6.98
N LYS A 166 8.10 -6.04 -7.35
CA LYS A 166 8.51 -5.95 -8.75
C LYS A 166 8.13 -7.19 -9.55
N GLN A 167 8.34 -8.39 -9.01
CA GLN A 167 8.00 -9.65 -9.66
C GLN A 167 6.49 -9.77 -9.97
N HIS A 168 5.63 -9.25 -9.10
CA HIS A 168 4.18 -9.24 -9.33
C HIS A 168 3.77 -8.27 -10.43
N LEU A 169 4.44 -7.11 -10.49
CA LEU A 169 4.18 -6.15 -11.56
C LEU A 169 4.66 -6.68 -12.92
N GLU A 170 5.81 -7.35 -12.97
CA GLU A 170 6.28 -8.07 -14.17
C GLU A 170 5.25 -9.10 -14.63
N LEU A 171 4.72 -9.91 -13.71
CA LEU A 171 3.66 -10.86 -14.04
C LEU A 171 2.38 -10.16 -14.55
N THR A 172 2.02 -9.01 -13.97
CA THR A 172 0.88 -8.21 -14.47
C THR A 172 1.10 -7.77 -15.91
N ARG A 173 2.30 -7.33 -16.26
CA ARG A 173 2.70 -6.95 -17.62
C ARG A 173 2.64 -8.16 -18.57
N ASP A 174 3.13 -9.32 -18.14
CA ASP A 174 3.07 -10.56 -18.90
C ASP A 174 1.63 -10.98 -19.19
N ILE A 175 0.73 -10.87 -18.20
CA ILE A 175 -0.71 -11.17 -18.37
C ILE A 175 -1.35 -10.19 -19.34
N ALA A 176 -1.09 -8.88 -19.19
CA ALA A 176 -1.60 -7.85 -20.09
C ALA A 176 -1.14 -8.08 -21.54
N GLN A 177 0.16 -8.30 -21.72
CA GLN A 177 0.73 -8.56 -23.05
C GLN A 177 0.16 -9.83 -23.68
N LYS A 178 0.01 -10.89 -22.88
CA LYS A 178 -0.57 -12.14 -23.38
C LYS A 178 -2.03 -11.97 -23.75
N PHE A 179 -2.84 -11.27 -22.95
CA PHE A 179 -4.22 -10.96 -23.27
C PHE A 179 -4.32 -10.17 -24.59
N ASN A 180 -3.53 -9.11 -24.73
CA ASN A 180 -3.51 -8.29 -25.94
C ASN A 180 -3.14 -9.10 -27.18
N ASN A 181 -2.20 -10.03 -27.06
CA ASN A 181 -1.77 -10.89 -28.15
C ASN A 181 -2.78 -12.00 -28.49
N ASP A 182 -3.29 -12.72 -27.46
CA ASP A 182 -4.20 -13.86 -27.66
C ASP A 182 -5.55 -13.41 -28.28
N PHE A 183 -5.98 -12.19 -27.97
CA PHE A 183 -7.26 -11.63 -28.42
C PHE A 183 -7.10 -10.51 -29.47
N ALA A 184 -5.93 -10.38 -30.12
CA ALA A 184 -5.61 -9.26 -31.02
C ALA A 184 -6.66 -9.06 -32.13
N GLU A 185 -7.12 -10.14 -32.78
CA GLU A 185 -8.16 -10.08 -33.82
C GLU A 185 -9.51 -9.58 -33.27
N SER A 186 -9.89 -10.07 -32.08
CA SER A 186 -11.13 -9.67 -31.41
C SER A 186 -11.09 -8.22 -30.94
N ILE A 187 -9.95 -7.76 -30.46
CA ILE A 187 -9.69 -6.37 -30.06
C ILE A 187 -9.82 -5.44 -31.26
N ALA A 188 -9.13 -5.77 -32.36
CA ALA A 188 -9.17 -4.99 -33.61
C ALA A 188 -10.58 -4.94 -34.23
N ALA A 189 -11.29 -6.08 -34.26
CA ALA A 189 -12.64 -6.17 -34.80
C ALA A 189 -13.67 -5.29 -34.06
N ARG A 190 -13.37 -4.91 -32.80
CA ARG A 190 -14.20 -4.01 -31.98
C ARG A 190 -13.73 -2.56 -31.99
N GLY A 191 -12.68 -2.26 -32.74
CA GLY A 191 -12.15 -0.90 -32.86
C GLY A 191 -11.35 -0.43 -31.64
N PHE A 192 -10.94 -1.33 -30.74
CA PHE A 192 -10.05 -0.99 -29.63
C PHE A 192 -8.59 -0.85 -30.09
N ALA A 193 -7.79 -0.11 -29.32
CA ALA A 193 -6.35 -0.04 -29.53
C ALA A 193 -5.70 -1.43 -29.36
N ALA A 194 -4.63 -1.70 -30.10
CA ALA A 194 -3.91 -2.97 -30.03
C ALA A 194 -3.41 -3.30 -28.61
N GLU A 195 -3.03 -2.28 -27.85
CA GLU A 195 -2.75 -2.37 -26.43
C GLU A 195 -4.04 -2.09 -25.64
N PHE A 196 -4.96 -3.04 -25.62
CA PHE A 196 -6.22 -2.92 -24.87
C PHE A 196 -5.97 -2.75 -23.38
N PHE A 197 -5.09 -3.57 -22.81
CA PHE A 197 -4.54 -3.33 -21.49
C PHE A 197 -3.18 -2.67 -21.61
N PRO A 198 -2.95 -1.53 -20.91
CA PRO A 198 -1.62 -0.93 -20.84
C PRO A 198 -0.64 -1.85 -20.10
N LEU A 199 0.64 -1.68 -20.35
CA LEU A 199 1.70 -2.35 -19.61
C LEU A 199 2.12 -1.43 -18.44
N PRO A 200 1.63 -1.66 -17.20
CA PRO A 200 1.86 -0.73 -16.11
C PRO A 200 3.34 -0.63 -15.74
N GLU A 201 3.80 0.58 -15.46
CA GLU A 201 5.18 0.85 -15.07
C GLU A 201 5.33 0.92 -13.54
N PRO A 202 6.48 0.48 -13.00
CA PRO A 202 6.77 0.67 -11.59
C PRO A 202 7.01 2.15 -11.30
N LEU A 203 6.24 2.73 -10.40
CA LEU A 203 6.50 4.06 -9.89
C LEU A 203 7.46 3.97 -8.70
N ILE A 204 8.76 4.18 -8.96
CA ILE A 204 9.81 4.12 -7.95
C ILE A 204 9.98 5.52 -7.36
N SER A 205 9.30 5.82 -6.28
CA SER A 205 9.45 7.09 -5.55
C SER A 205 10.62 7.02 -4.56
N GLY A 206 11.84 7.05 -5.03
CA GLY A 206 13.06 7.02 -4.20
C GLY A 206 13.28 5.69 -3.43
N PRO A 207 14.36 5.56 -2.65
CA PRO A 207 14.59 4.37 -1.84
C PRO A 207 13.50 4.23 -0.77
N ALA A 208 12.84 3.06 -0.74
CA ALA A 208 11.86 2.76 0.29
C ALA A 208 12.52 2.75 1.65
N THR A 209 12.05 3.59 2.57
CA THR A 209 12.55 3.56 3.94
C THR A 209 12.14 2.23 4.57
N ARG A 210 13.09 1.31 4.65
CA ARG A 210 12.89 0.04 5.35
C ARG A 210 13.05 0.27 6.84
N VAL A 211 11.93 0.40 7.54
CA VAL A 211 11.95 0.58 8.99
C VAL A 211 12.12 -0.77 9.67
N MET A 212 13.12 -0.86 10.54
CA MET A 212 13.43 -2.06 11.31
C MET A 212 12.79 -1.99 12.70
N SER A 213 12.72 -3.14 13.39
CA SER A 213 12.23 -3.23 14.76
C SER A 213 13.04 -2.33 15.69
N LEU A 214 12.36 -1.65 16.62
CA LEU A 214 13.03 -0.84 17.65
C LEU A 214 13.76 -1.70 18.69
N ARG A 215 13.55 -3.02 18.70
CA ARG A 215 14.18 -3.99 19.61
C ARG A 215 15.27 -4.82 18.94
N ASP A 216 15.29 -4.84 17.60
CA ASP A 216 16.26 -5.62 16.81
C ASP A 216 16.39 -4.98 15.41
N GLY A 217 17.43 -4.18 15.23
CA GLY A 217 17.70 -3.45 13.99
C GLY A 217 17.95 -4.36 12.77
N THR A 218 18.08 -5.67 12.95
CA THR A 218 18.26 -6.64 11.85
C THR A 218 16.94 -7.19 11.32
N LYS A 219 15.83 -7.04 12.08
CA LYS A 219 14.50 -7.52 11.72
C LYS A 219 13.60 -6.39 11.27
N LYS A 220 12.86 -6.58 10.17
CA LYS A 220 11.86 -5.61 9.71
C LYS A 220 10.81 -5.37 10.82
N MET A 221 10.42 -4.11 11.01
CA MET A 221 9.30 -3.77 11.90
C MET A 221 8.05 -4.55 11.48
N SER A 222 7.45 -5.25 12.42
CA SER A 222 6.34 -6.16 12.17
C SER A 222 5.30 -6.10 13.29
N LYS A 223 4.04 -6.16 12.91
CA LYS A 223 2.91 -6.28 13.83
C LYS A 223 2.84 -7.63 14.55
N SER A 224 3.43 -8.68 13.97
CA SER A 224 3.45 -10.03 14.55
C SER A 224 4.54 -10.22 15.62
N ASP A 225 5.37 -9.19 15.89
CA ASP A 225 6.33 -9.23 16.98
C ASP A 225 5.57 -9.25 18.32
N ALA A 226 5.95 -10.14 19.22
CA ALA A 226 5.32 -10.29 20.53
C ALA A 226 5.48 -9.04 21.41
N SER A 227 6.54 -8.25 21.18
CA SER A 227 6.80 -7.02 21.95
C SER A 227 6.19 -5.80 21.28
N ASP A 228 5.26 -5.13 21.96
CA ASP A 228 4.71 -3.86 21.52
C ASP A 228 5.79 -2.75 21.39
N TYR A 229 6.89 -2.86 22.15
CA TYR A 229 8.04 -1.96 22.05
C TYR A 229 8.88 -2.16 20.78
N SER A 230 8.57 -3.13 19.95
CA SER A 230 9.26 -3.37 18.68
C SER A 230 8.85 -2.41 17.56
N ARG A 231 7.68 -1.75 17.71
CA ARG A 231 7.06 -0.90 16.68
C ARG A 231 6.41 0.34 17.27
N ILE A 232 6.14 1.32 16.43
CA ILE A 232 5.26 2.45 16.72
C ILE A 232 4.01 2.24 15.86
N ASP A 233 2.87 2.03 16.50
CA ASP A 233 1.58 1.95 15.82
C ASP A 233 1.09 3.37 15.48
N LEU A 234 0.40 3.54 14.34
CA LEU A 234 -0.09 4.86 13.92
C LEU A 234 -1.18 5.43 14.84
N THR A 235 -1.72 4.60 15.73
CA THR A 235 -2.68 4.98 16.76
C THR A 235 -2.03 5.31 18.12
N ASP A 236 -0.70 5.15 18.25
CA ASP A 236 0.02 5.47 19.48
C ASP A 236 -0.11 6.97 19.81
N ASN A 237 -0.31 7.28 21.09
CA ASN A 237 -0.28 8.67 21.56
C ASN A 237 1.17 9.17 21.75
N ALA A 238 1.32 10.47 21.98
CA ALA A 238 2.62 11.12 22.13
C ALA A 238 3.49 10.50 23.24
N GLU A 239 2.87 10.12 24.36
CA GLU A 239 3.59 9.50 25.49
C GLU A 239 4.11 8.12 25.12
N THR A 240 3.29 7.31 24.44
CA THR A 240 3.65 5.96 23.98
C THR A 240 4.76 6.03 22.92
N ILE A 241 4.66 6.93 21.93
CA ILE A 241 5.71 7.15 20.92
C ILE A 241 7.03 7.50 21.61
N THR A 242 7.02 8.47 22.51
CA THR A 242 8.19 8.91 23.27
C THR A 242 8.81 7.77 24.07
N LEU A 243 7.98 7.00 24.78
CA LEU A 243 8.42 5.86 25.58
C LEU A 243 9.05 4.76 24.72
N LYS A 244 8.43 4.40 23.60
CA LYS A 244 8.93 3.37 22.67
C LYS A 244 10.28 3.78 22.09
N LEU A 245 10.46 5.03 21.66
CA LEU A 245 11.73 5.53 21.14
C LEU A 245 12.83 5.63 22.21
N ARG A 246 12.49 6.06 23.41
CA ARG A 246 13.43 6.05 24.53
C ARG A 246 13.95 4.65 24.86
N LYS A 247 13.07 3.64 24.79
CA LYS A 247 13.39 2.23 25.06
C LYS A 247 13.91 1.48 23.83
N ALA A 248 14.00 2.10 22.65
CA ALA A 248 14.57 1.48 21.49
C ALA A 248 16.00 1.01 21.79
N LYS A 249 16.35 -0.18 21.30
CA LYS A 249 17.69 -0.76 21.49
C LYS A 249 18.72 0.08 20.77
N THR A 250 19.88 0.29 21.39
CA THR A 250 21.07 0.93 20.79
C THR A 250 22.33 0.33 21.38
N ASP A 251 23.43 0.42 20.66
CA ASP A 251 24.76 0.16 21.17
C ASP A 251 25.27 1.31 22.06
N PRO A 252 26.38 1.15 22.80
CA PRO A 252 26.92 2.17 23.72
C PRO A 252 27.67 3.31 23.02
N ASP A 253 28.05 3.17 21.76
CA ASP A 253 28.88 4.12 21.06
C ASP A 253 28.10 5.36 20.61
N PRO A 254 28.73 6.55 20.51
CA PRO A 254 28.10 7.73 19.93
C PRO A 254 27.76 7.52 18.46
N LEU A 255 26.84 8.33 17.93
CA LEU A 255 26.51 8.31 16.50
C LEU A 255 27.77 8.56 15.65
N PRO A 256 27.96 7.80 14.55
CA PRO A 256 29.10 8.02 13.66
C PRO A 256 29.00 9.38 12.96
N LEU A 257 30.12 9.88 12.46
CA LEU A 257 30.17 11.14 11.71
C LEU A 257 29.78 10.97 10.25
N GLU A 258 29.85 9.75 9.73
CA GLU A 258 29.55 9.40 8.33
C GLU A 258 28.71 8.14 8.21
N GLU A 259 27.92 8.01 7.13
CA GLU A 259 27.00 6.90 6.89
C GLU A 259 27.71 5.53 6.88
N LYS A 260 28.93 5.46 6.37
CA LYS A 260 29.69 4.19 6.40
C LYS A 260 29.91 3.62 7.80
N GLY A 261 29.90 4.47 8.84
CA GLY A 261 29.97 4.05 10.23
C GLY A 261 28.72 3.41 10.79
N LEU A 262 27.61 3.41 10.04
CA LEU A 262 26.36 2.73 10.38
C LEU A 262 26.35 1.27 9.95
N LYS A 263 27.26 0.83 9.04
CA LYS A 263 27.22 -0.47 8.36
C LYS A 263 27.05 -1.67 9.30
N ASP A 264 27.72 -1.68 10.43
CA ASP A 264 27.69 -2.79 11.39
C ASP A 264 26.92 -2.40 12.69
N ARG A 265 26.09 -1.36 12.61
CA ARG A 265 25.33 -0.79 13.72
C ARG A 265 23.84 -0.69 13.35
N PRO A 266 23.12 -1.84 13.20
CA PRO A 266 21.77 -1.86 12.62
C PRO A 266 20.75 -1.06 13.43
N GLU A 267 20.87 -0.97 14.76
CA GLU A 267 19.98 -0.17 15.59
C GLU A 267 20.23 1.35 15.37
N ALA A 268 21.48 1.76 15.26
CA ALA A 268 21.85 3.15 14.95
C ALA A 268 21.35 3.53 13.54
N ASP A 269 21.62 2.67 12.55
CA ASP A 269 21.16 2.86 11.16
C ASP A 269 19.64 3.01 11.08
N ASN A 270 18.89 2.16 11.80
CA ASN A 270 17.45 2.24 11.87
C ASN A 270 16.94 3.57 12.43
N LEU A 271 17.48 4.02 13.59
CA LEU A 271 17.02 5.26 14.22
C LEU A 271 17.39 6.51 13.40
N VAL A 272 18.58 6.55 12.81
CA VAL A 272 19.00 7.61 11.88
C VAL A 272 18.13 7.60 10.64
N GLY A 273 17.82 6.42 10.08
CA GLY A 273 16.93 6.26 8.94
C GLY A 273 15.48 6.71 9.23
N ILE A 274 14.94 6.40 10.42
CA ILE A 274 13.63 6.87 10.86
C ILE A 274 13.62 8.40 10.96
N TYR A 275 14.66 9.00 11.56
CA TYR A 275 14.78 10.47 11.66
C TYR A 275 14.78 11.11 10.27
N ALA A 276 15.66 10.63 9.40
CA ALA A 276 15.78 11.13 8.03
C ALA A 276 14.45 11.06 7.27
N ALA A 277 13.76 9.93 7.37
CA ALA A 277 12.46 9.73 6.70
C ALA A 277 11.34 10.61 7.26
N LEU A 278 11.33 10.88 8.57
CA LEU A 278 10.33 11.77 9.20
C LEU A 278 10.63 13.25 8.91
N ALA A 279 11.91 13.62 8.82
CA ALA A 279 12.36 14.99 8.54
C ALA A 279 12.41 15.35 7.05
N ASP A 280 12.12 14.38 6.14
CA ASP A 280 12.26 14.54 4.69
C ASP A 280 13.70 14.95 4.27
N THR A 281 14.69 14.30 4.87
CA THR A 281 16.13 14.55 4.65
C THR A 281 16.90 13.25 4.43
N THR A 282 18.23 13.33 4.31
CA THR A 282 19.10 12.16 4.14
C THR A 282 19.78 11.76 5.45
N LYS A 283 20.28 10.52 5.51
CA LYS A 283 21.07 10.05 6.67
C LYS A 283 22.33 10.88 6.89
N GLU A 284 22.98 11.30 5.81
CA GLU A 284 24.16 12.16 5.86
C GLU A 284 23.85 13.50 6.55
N ALA A 285 22.71 14.11 6.21
CA ALA A 285 22.30 15.37 6.86
C ALA A 285 22.01 15.17 8.35
N VAL A 286 21.37 14.06 8.73
CA VAL A 286 21.15 13.72 10.14
C VAL A 286 22.48 13.50 10.86
N LEU A 287 23.45 12.83 10.24
CA LEU A 287 24.77 12.60 10.84
C LEU A 287 25.62 13.88 10.88
N ALA A 288 25.44 14.81 9.94
CA ALA A 288 26.06 16.12 10.00
C ALA A 288 25.58 16.95 11.21
N GLU A 289 24.30 16.76 11.61
CA GLU A 289 23.71 17.45 12.77
C GLU A 289 24.03 16.74 14.10
N PHE A 290 23.97 15.40 14.14
CA PHE A 290 24.03 14.61 15.37
C PHE A 290 25.27 13.72 15.48
N GLY A 291 26.19 13.75 14.52
CA GLY A 291 27.40 12.94 14.54
C GLY A 291 28.26 13.24 15.79
N GLY A 292 28.72 12.19 16.46
CA GLY A 292 29.41 12.27 17.75
C GLY A 292 28.48 12.40 18.97
N ALA A 293 27.17 12.62 18.79
CA ALA A 293 26.25 12.71 19.91
C ALA A 293 25.93 11.34 20.50
N GLN A 294 25.69 11.29 21.79
CA GLN A 294 25.20 10.10 22.49
C GLN A 294 23.71 9.87 22.19
N PHE A 295 23.27 8.62 22.22
CA PHE A 295 21.84 8.27 22.05
C PHE A 295 20.94 8.91 23.11
N SER A 296 21.46 9.21 24.30
CA SER A 296 20.73 9.94 25.32
C SER A 296 20.30 11.35 24.90
N SER A 297 21.04 11.97 23.98
CA SER A 297 20.73 13.27 23.39
C SER A 297 19.93 13.14 22.08
N PHE A 298 20.23 12.15 21.25
CA PHE A 298 19.58 11.93 19.96
C PHE A 298 18.14 11.42 20.07
N LYS A 299 17.89 10.40 20.92
CA LYS A 299 16.54 9.81 21.06
C LYS A 299 15.45 10.79 21.49
N PRO A 300 15.68 11.74 22.39
CA PRO A 300 14.68 12.78 22.67
C PRO A 300 14.34 13.61 21.44
N LYS A 301 15.32 14.02 20.62
CA LYS A 301 15.07 14.77 19.39
C LYS A 301 14.29 13.96 18.35
N LEU A 302 14.63 12.67 18.20
CA LEU A 302 13.87 11.76 17.36
C LEU A 302 12.42 11.59 17.90
N ALA A 303 12.23 11.52 19.20
CA ALA A 303 10.91 11.41 19.81
C ALA A 303 10.08 12.68 19.59
N ASP A 304 10.67 13.87 19.77
CA ASP A 304 10.00 15.14 19.51
C ASP A 304 9.55 15.24 18.06
N LEU A 305 10.44 14.88 17.09
CA LEU A 305 10.11 14.85 15.68
C LEU A 305 9.00 13.83 15.35
N ALA A 306 9.11 12.61 15.89
CA ALA A 306 8.12 11.56 15.66
C ALA A 306 6.74 11.95 16.21
N VAL A 307 6.68 12.52 17.42
CA VAL A 307 5.44 13.03 18.00
C VAL A 307 4.86 14.15 17.13
N ALA A 308 5.67 15.11 16.71
CA ALA A 308 5.20 16.22 15.87
C ALA A 308 4.60 15.75 14.52
N LYS A 309 5.16 14.69 13.94
CA LYS A 309 4.71 14.15 12.63
C LYS A 309 3.58 13.13 12.75
N LEU A 310 3.58 12.29 13.77
CA LEU A 310 2.62 11.18 13.90
C LEU A 310 1.39 11.51 14.74
N SER A 311 1.48 12.41 15.75
CA SER A 311 0.33 12.73 16.58
C SER A 311 -0.86 13.28 15.79
N PRO A 312 -0.70 14.18 14.79
CA PRO A 312 -1.82 14.63 13.97
C PRO A 312 -2.51 13.48 13.21
N ILE A 313 -1.72 12.50 12.73
CA ILE A 313 -2.24 11.31 12.06
C ILE A 313 -3.02 10.45 13.05
N ALA A 314 -2.45 10.18 14.22
CA ALA A 314 -3.09 9.40 15.28
C ALA A 314 -4.40 10.04 15.77
N ASP A 315 -4.43 11.36 15.93
CA ASP A 315 -5.62 12.11 16.34
C ASP A 315 -6.74 12.00 15.32
N GLU A 316 -6.42 12.18 14.04
CA GLU A 316 -7.40 12.08 12.96
C GLU A 316 -7.87 10.64 12.76
N MET A 317 -6.99 9.64 12.86
CA MET A 317 -7.40 8.24 12.85
C MET A 317 -8.39 7.93 13.98
N ARG A 318 -8.10 8.39 15.20
CA ARG A 318 -9.02 8.21 16.34
C ARG A 318 -10.37 8.88 16.11
N ARG A 319 -10.37 10.09 15.54
CA ARG A 319 -11.60 10.81 15.20
C ARG A 319 -12.45 10.02 14.20
N LEU A 320 -11.84 9.55 13.13
CA LEU A 320 -12.51 8.78 12.08
C LEU A 320 -13.03 7.43 12.62
N LEU A 321 -12.22 6.72 13.38
CA LEU A 321 -12.60 5.42 13.95
C LEU A 321 -13.68 5.52 15.01
N ALA A 322 -13.88 6.70 15.62
CA ALA A 322 -15.00 6.96 16.53
C ALA A 322 -16.35 7.13 15.78
N ASP A 323 -16.33 7.40 14.46
CA ASP A 323 -17.52 7.42 13.59
C ASP A 323 -17.33 6.47 12.38
N PRO A 324 -17.49 5.15 12.58
CA PRO A 324 -17.37 4.18 11.48
C PRO A 324 -18.29 4.47 10.29
N ALA A 325 -19.45 5.09 10.52
CA ALA A 325 -20.39 5.42 9.46
C ALA A 325 -19.83 6.51 8.51
N GLU A 326 -18.98 7.42 8.98
CA GLU A 326 -18.28 8.38 8.13
C GLU A 326 -17.32 7.65 7.16
N ILE A 327 -16.54 6.67 7.68
CA ILE A 327 -15.63 5.87 6.87
C ILE A 327 -16.40 5.04 5.84
N ASP A 328 -17.47 4.37 6.27
CA ASP A 328 -18.28 3.52 5.39
C ASP A 328 -18.90 4.34 4.24
N ARG A 329 -19.33 5.58 4.50
CA ARG A 329 -19.81 6.49 3.45
C ARG A 329 -18.69 6.87 2.45
N MET A 330 -17.49 7.16 2.93
CA MET A 330 -16.35 7.46 2.05
C MET A 330 -16.03 6.25 1.15
N LEU A 331 -16.00 5.05 1.71
CA LEU A 331 -15.76 3.82 0.97
C LEU A 331 -16.87 3.56 -0.06
N ALA A 332 -18.13 3.78 0.29
CA ALA A 332 -19.26 3.62 -0.63
C ALA A 332 -19.15 4.56 -1.84
N ILE A 333 -18.90 5.87 -1.61
CA ILE A 333 -18.69 6.86 -2.67
C ILE A 333 -17.49 6.47 -3.55
N GLY A 334 -16.39 6.04 -2.94
CA GLY A 334 -15.22 5.57 -3.66
C GLY A 334 -15.51 4.32 -4.50
N SER A 335 -16.29 3.39 -3.95
CA SER A 335 -16.70 2.16 -4.66
C SER A 335 -17.60 2.43 -5.84
N GLU A 336 -18.56 3.36 -5.74
CA GLU A 336 -19.40 3.79 -6.87
C GLU A 336 -18.55 4.36 -8.02
N ARG A 337 -17.57 5.19 -7.69
CA ARG A 337 -16.63 5.77 -8.68
C ARG A 337 -15.72 4.70 -9.30
N ALA A 338 -15.24 3.76 -8.49
CA ALA A 338 -14.42 2.64 -8.95
C ALA A 338 -15.23 1.70 -9.84
N GLU A 339 -16.47 1.36 -9.44
CA GLU A 339 -17.38 0.50 -10.22
C GLU A 339 -17.72 1.11 -11.58
N ALA A 340 -17.90 2.42 -11.70
CA ALA A 340 -18.16 3.08 -12.97
C ALA A 340 -17.05 2.82 -14.01
N ILE A 341 -15.78 2.80 -13.58
CA ILE A 341 -14.63 2.48 -14.44
C ILE A 341 -14.54 0.96 -14.67
N ALA A 342 -14.68 0.18 -13.61
CA ALA A 342 -14.55 -1.27 -13.62
C ALA A 342 -15.58 -1.95 -14.51
N SER A 343 -16.84 -1.54 -14.42
CA SER A 343 -17.94 -2.11 -15.20
C SER A 343 -17.78 -1.88 -16.70
N GLU A 344 -17.22 -0.72 -17.10
CA GLU A 344 -16.90 -0.46 -18.50
C GLU A 344 -15.81 -1.42 -19.01
N THR A 345 -14.71 -1.54 -18.26
CA THR A 345 -13.60 -2.45 -18.62
C THR A 345 -14.07 -3.91 -18.68
N ILE A 346 -14.86 -4.36 -17.69
CA ILE A 346 -15.41 -5.73 -17.68
C ILE A 346 -16.34 -5.97 -18.89
N ARG A 347 -17.17 -4.99 -19.24
CA ARG A 347 -18.02 -5.07 -20.42
C ARG A 347 -17.19 -5.28 -21.68
N GLU A 348 -16.16 -4.48 -21.87
CA GLU A 348 -15.23 -4.56 -23.01
C GLU A 348 -14.51 -5.91 -23.06
N VAL A 349 -13.99 -6.36 -21.90
CA VAL A 349 -13.32 -7.67 -21.77
C VAL A 349 -14.26 -8.82 -22.15
N LYS A 350 -15.48 -8.82 -21.65
CA LYS A 350 -16.49 -9.86 -22.02
C LYS A 350 -16.75 -9.89 -23.50
N ASP A 351 -16.84 -8.74 -24.15
CA ASP A 351 -17.00 -8.65 -25.59
C ASP A 351 -15.78 -9.22 -26.34
N ILE A 352 -14.57 -8.89 -25.87
CA ILE A 352 -13.32 -9.36 -26.45
C ILE A 352 -13.19 -10.88 -26.35
N VAL A 353 -13.45 -11.47 -25.18
CA VAL A 353 -13.33 -12.93 -24.98
C VAL A 353 -14.54 -13.71 -25.49
N GLY A 354 -15.58 -13.04 -25.97
CA GLY A 354 -16.77 -13.66 -26.58
C GLY A 354 -17.81 -14.19 -25.59
N LEU A 355 -17.88 -13.64 -24.37
CA LEU A 355 -18.90 -13.99 -23.39
C LEU A 355 -20.23 -13.26 -23.69
N ILE A 356 -21.34 -13.99 -23.59
CA ILE A 356 -22.67 -13.39 -23.74
C ILE A 356 -22.99 -12.55 -22.51
N ARG A 357 -23.35 -11.28 -22.74
CA ARG A 357 -23.77 -10.37 -21.66
C ARG A 357 -25.27 -10.42 -21.44
N ARG A 358 -25.68 -10.17 -20.20
CA ARG A 358 -27.08 -9.90 -19.90
C ARG A 358 -27.45 -8.51 -20.45
N ASN A 359 -28.51 -8.45 -21.23
CA ASN A 359 -29.08 -7.19 -21.73
C ASN A 359 -29.69 -6.36 -20.59
#